data_22077928aa493bdae069e07adb150383
#
_entry.id   22077928aa493bdae069e07adb150383
#
_cell.length_a   1.000
_cell.length_b   1.000
_cell.length_c   1.000
_cell.angle_alpha   90.00
_cell.angle_beta   90.00
_cell.angle_gamma   90.00
#
_symmetry.space_group_name_H-M   'P 1'
#
loop_
_entity.id
_entity.type
_entity.pdbx_description
1 polymer ?
#
loop_
_entity_poly.entity_id
_entity_poly.type
_entity_poly.pdbx_seq_one_letter_code
_entity_poly.pdbx_strand_id
1 'polypeptide(L)'
;NFFQHSLWMQAFNDNNDSNLVVVEPFYHAEMGLYSKEYKTIDELPEGATIAVPNDPTNLGRALAFLEAEGVIQLKEGTGIYGTVQDIEENPKNYKFEEVDMLMLARMYDDADASVMYPSYAMPLNLTPSKDALLVEDPIDDFAISLVAREDNADSELIQKLAEAITSPEVKQYLEENYPESAAPAFE
;
A
#
# COMPACT_ATOMS: atom_id res chain seq x y z
N ASN A 1 16.06 9.03 0.45
CA ASN A 1 14.72 9.14 -0.15
C ASN A 1 13.64 8.72 0.84
N PHE A 2 12.37 8.97 0.52
CA PHE A 2 11.21 8.53 1.31
C PHE A 2 10.00 8.31 0.37
N PHE A 3 9.99 7.24 -0.37
CA PHE A 3 8.87 6.87 -1.26
C PHE A 3 8.46 5.40 -1.15
N GLN A 4 9.17 4.61 -0.36
CA GLN A 4 8.96 3.17 -0.22
C GLN A 4 8.78 2.77 1.24
N HIS A 5 8.11 1.64 1.45
CA HIS A 5 8.08 0.94 2.74
C HIS A 5 9.29 0.02 2.92
N SER A 6 9.52 -0.45 4.15
CA SER A 6 10.69 -1.24 4.54
C SER A 6 10.82 -2.55 3.75
N LEU A 7 9.73 -3.25 3.50
CA LEU A 7 9.73 -4.53 2.80
C LEU A 7 10.14 -4.38 1.32
N TRP A 8 9.69 -3.32 0.65
CA TRP A 8 10.13 -3.03 -0.71
C TRP A 8 11.62 -2.68 -0.76
N MET A 9 12.10 -1.89 0.21
CA MET A 9 13.53 -1.58 0.36
C MET A 9 14.35 -2.85 0.57
N GLN A 10 13.89 -3.77 1.41
CA GLN A 10 14.59 -5.04 1.66
C GLN A 10 14.66 -5.89 0.38
N ALA A 11 13.54 -6.03 -0.34
CA ALA A 11 13.54 -6.73 -1.63
C ALA A 11 14.49 -6.07 -2.65
N PHE A 12 14.58 -4.73 -2.65
CA PHE A 12 15.56 -4.03 -3.47
C PHE A 12 17.01 -4.36 -3.07
N ASN A 13 17.31 -4.36 -1.77
CA ASN A 13 18.63 -4.72 -1.26
C ASN A 13 19.04 -6.14 -1.71
N ASP A 14 18.13 -7.10 -1.52
CA ASP A 14 18.38 -8.51 -1.85
C ASP A 14 18.64 -8.73 -3.35
N ASN A 15 17.95 -7.97 -4.20
CA ASN A 15 18.07 -8.09 -5.65
C ASN A 15 19.22 -7.28 -6.27
N ASN A 16 19.78 -6.30 -5.54
CA ASN A 16 20.80 -5.39 -6.08
C ASN A 16 22.12 -5.38 -5.29
N ASP A 17 22.27 -6.30 -4.34
CA ASP A 17 23.47 -6.37 -3.47
C ASP A 17 23.74 -4.99 -2.83
N SER A 18 22.68 -4.34 -2.32
CA SER A 18 22.76 -3.01 -1.74
C SER A 18 22.46 -3.01 -0.25
N ASN A 19 22.86 -1.93 0.45
CA ASN A 19 22.77 -1.79 1.91
C ASN A 19 21.99 -0.52 2.27
N LEU A 20 20.74 -0.45 1.84
CA LEU A 20 19.83 0.60 2.27
C LEU A 20 19.25 0.24 3.64
N VAL A 21 19.05 1.25 4.47
CA VAL A 21 18.46 1.11 5.80
C VAL A 21 17.34 2.11 6.02
N VAL A 22 16.34 1.73 6.78
CA VAL A 22 15.32 2.64 7.28
C VAL A 22 15.97 3.52 8.34
N VAL A 23 15.83 4.83 8.19
CA VAL A 23 16.27 5.83 9.17
C VAL A 23 15.11 6.17 10.09
N GLU A 24 13.91 6.44 9.50
CA GLU A 24 12.74 6.86 10.26
C GLU A 24 11.45 6.51 9.48
N PRO A 25 10.43 5.86 10.09
CA PRO A 25 9.10 5.79 9.54
C PRO A 25 8.48 7.18 9.45
N PHE A 26 7.69 7.45 8.40
CA PHE A 26 7.17 8.79 8.16
C PHE A 26 5.65 8.84 8.12
N TYR A 27 5.00 8.06 7.25
CA TYR A 27 3.54 8.01 7.19
C TYR A 27 3.02 6.67 6.70
N HIS A 28 1.81 6.34 7.13
CA HIS A 28 1.04 5.24 6.58
C HIS A 28 0.28 5.70 5.34
N ALA A 29 0.31 4.86 4.30
CA ALA A 29 -0.49 5.00 3.10
C ALA A 29 -1.27 3.70 2.92
N GLU A 30 -2.47 3.66 3.50
CA GLU A 30 -3.31 2.46 3.47
C GLU A 30 -3.85 2.22 2.07
N MET A 31 -3.81 0.97 1.61
CA MET A 31 -4.47 0.58 0.37
C MET A 31 -5.98 0.64 0.53
N GLY A 32 -6.68 1.00 -0.55
CA GLY A 32 -8.11 0.87 -0.64
C GLY A 32 -8.53 0.05 -1.85
N LEU A 33 -9.64 -0.65 -1.74
CA LEU A 33 -10.33 -1.27 -2.87
C LEU A 33 -11.39 -0.29 -3.39
N TYR A 34 -11.26 0.15 -4.62
CA TYR A 34 -12.15 1.13 -5.23
C TYR A 34 -12.91 0.55 -6.42
N SER A 35 -14.16 0.96 -6.58
CA SER A 35 -14.96 0.63 -7.75
C SER A 35 -15.71 1.85 -8.25
N LYS A 36 -15.82 1.96 -9.57
CA LYS A 36 -16.60 3.01 -10.22
C LYS A 36 -18.09 2.72 -10.18
N GLU A 37 -18.46 1.46 -10.29
CA GLU A 37 -19.84 1.01 -10.45
C GLU A 37 -20.50 0.60 -9.13
N TYR A 38 -19.74 -0.05 -8.24
CA TYR A 38 -20.23 -0.64 -7.00
C TYR A 38 -19.92 0.24 -5.79
N LYS A 39 -20.75 0.21 -4.74
CA LYS A 39 -20.62 1.04 -3.55
C LYS A 39 -20.26 0.25 -2.29
N THR A 40 -20.43 -1.05 -2.33
CA THR A 40 -20.05 -1.97 -1.25
C THR A 40 -19.41 -3.23 -1.83
N ILE A 41 -18.60 -3.92 -1.03
CA ILE A 41 -17.99 -5.19 -1.44
C ILE A 41 -19.05 -6.27 -1.75
N ASP A 42 -20.21 -6.21 -1.10
CA ASP A 42 -21.29 -7.17 -1.30
C ASP A 42 -21.94 -7.02 -2.68
N GLU A 43 -21.95 -5.81 -3.24
CA GLU A 43 -22.49 -5.53 -4.58
C GLU A 43 -21.58 -6.03 -5.69
N LEU A 44 -20.28 -6.27 -5.40
CA LEU A 44 -19.34 -6.78 -6.39
C LEU A 44 -19.77 -8.18 -6.85
N PRO A 45 -20.04 -8.38 -8.16
CA PRO A 45 -20.64 -9.62 -8.64
C PRO A 45 -19.66 -10.80 -8.59
N GLU A 46 -20.20 -12.02 -8.59
CA GLU A 46 -19.41 -13.22 -8.79
C GLU A 46 -18.65 -13.15 -10.11
N GLY A 47 -17.35 -13.50 -10.07
CA GLY A 47 -16.46 -13.45 -11.23
C GLY A 47 -15.97 -12.06 -11.62
N ALA A 48 -16.22 -11.04 -10.79
CA ALA A 48 -15.70 -9.69 -11.01
C ALA A 48 -14.19 -9.67 -11.11
N THR A 49 -13.66 -8.73 -11.89
CA THR A 49 -12.22 -8.53 -12.07
C THR A 49 -11.72 -7.47 -11.09
N ILE A 50 -10.73 -7.84 -10.28
CA ILE A 50 -10.03 -6.97 -9.34
C ILE A 50 -8.60 -6.74 -9.84
N ALA A 51 -8.25 -5.49 -10.16
CA ALA A 51 -6.89 -5.13 -10.51
C ALA A 51 -6.03 -4.99 -9.24
N VAL A 52 -4.84 -5.58 -9.28
CA VAL A 52 -3.86 -5.60 -8.19
C VAL A 52 -2.46 -5.27 -8.71
N PRO A 53 -1.53 -4.79 -7.85
CA PRO A 53 -0.14 -4.58 -8.25
C PRO A 53 0.53 -5.87 -8.73
N ASN A 54 1.49 -5.78 -9.66
CA ASN A 54 2.24 -6.93 -10.17
C ASN A 54 3.65 -7.08 -9.56
N ASP A 55 4.12 -6.12 -8.75
CA ASP A 55 5.36 -6.31 -8.02
C ASP A 55 5.15 -7.17 -6.76
N PRO A 56 6.12 -8.04 -6.41
CA PRO A 56 5.90 -9.07 -5.40
C PRO A 56 5.48 -8.55 -4.02
N THR A 57 6.02 -7.41 -3.59
CA THR A 57 5.74 -6.89 -2.25
C THR A 57 4.37 -6.22 -2.16
N ASN A 58 3.98 -5.46 -3.18
CA ASN A 58 2.67 -4.80 -3.20
C ASN A 58 1.55 -5.78 -3.61
N LEU A 59 1.84 -6.79 -4.45
CA LEU A 59 0.88 -7.87 -4.71
C LEU A 59 0.57 -8.64 -3.43
N GLY A 60 1.61 -9.09 -2.71
CA GLY A 60 1.43 -9.81 -1.46
C GLY A 60 0.66 -9.00 -0.42
N ARG A 61 0.97 -7.68 -0.29
CA ARG A 61 0.23 -6.77 0.57
C ARG A 61 -1.25 -6.65 0.15
N ALA A 62 -1.53 -6.47 -1.14
CA ALA A 62 -2.90 -6.37 -1.63
C ALA A 62 -3.72 -7.63 -1.35
N LEU A 63 -3.11 -8.82 -1.52
CA LEU A 63 -3.78 -10.09 -1.22
C LEU A 63 -3.99 -10.28 0.29
N ALA A 64 -3.00 -9.93 1.12
CA ALA A 64 -3.14 -9.97 2.58
C ALA A 64 -4.23 -9.00 3.09
N PHE A 65 -4.32 -7.81 2.51
CA PHE A 65 -5.40 -6.87 2.76
C PHE A 65 -6.77 -7.47 2.43
N LEU A 66 -6.93 -8.05 1.24
CA LEU A 66 -8.20 -8.69 0.84
C LEU A 66 -8.55 -9.91 1.71
N GLU A 67 -7.55 -10.63 2.23
CA GLU A 67 -7.75 -11.71 3.20
C GLU A 67 -8.20 -11.17 4.56
N ALA A 68 -7.56 -10.12 5.08
CA ALA A 68 -7.93 -9.48 6.34
C ALA A 68 -9.38 -9.00 6.33
N GLU A 69 -9.86 -8.52 5.18
CA GLU A 69 -11.25 -8.09 4.96
C GLU A 69 -12.21 -9.25 4.62
N GLY A 70 -11.73 -10.50 4.62
CA GLY A 70 -12.55 -11.68 4.39
C GLY A 70 -13.03 -11.87 2.95
N VAL A 71 -12.39 -11.20 1.99
CA VAL A 71 -12.73 -11.29 0.55
C VAL A 71 -12.23 -12.59 -0.07
N ILE A 72 -11.04 -13.01 0.34
CA ILE A 72 -10.37 -14.27 -0.05
C ILE A 72 -9.74 -14.92 1.19
N GLN A 73 -9.25 -16.16 1.04
CA GLN A 73 -8.37 -16.80 2.01
C GLN A 73 -7.10 -17.26 1.30
N LEU A 74 -5.95 -16.98 1.89
CA LEU A 74 -4.65 -17.44 1.44
C LEU A 74 -4.30 -18.78 2.12
N LYS A 75 -3.41 -19.55 1.51
CA LYS A 75 -2.84 -20.76 2.12
C LYS A 75 -2.08 -20.41 3.39
N GLU A 76 -2.17 -21.27 4.40
CA GLU A 76 -1.44 -21.08 5.65
C GLU A 76 0.07 -20.88 5.40
N GLY A 77 0.62 -19.83 6.01
CA GLY A 77 2.04 -19.51 5.92
C GLY A 77 2.47 -18.78 4.64
N THR A 78 1.54 -18.32 3.82
CA THR A 78 1.85 -17.55 2.58
C THR A 78 2.69 -16.29 2.88
N GLY A 79 2.39 -15.57 3.96
CA GLY A 79 3.11 -14.36 4.33
C GLY A 79 2.95 -13.21 3.33
N ILE A 80 3.87 -12.24 3.42
CA ILE A 80 3.81 -10.96 2.69
C ILE A 80 4.21 -11.02 1.21
N TYR A 81 4.69 -12.17 0.74
CA TYR A 81 5.06 -12.38 -0.67
C TYR A 81 4.07 -13.33 -1.37
N GLY A 82 2.83 -13.36 -0.88
CA GLY A 82 1.76 -14.15 -1.48
C GLY A 82 1.52 -13.79 -2.95
N THR A 83 1.16 -14.78 -3.73
CA THR A 83 0.80 -14.67 -5.14
C THR A 83 -0.65 -15.08 -5.36
N VAL A 84 -1.23 -14.78 -6.51
CA VAL A 84 -2.60 -15.22 -6.86
C VAL A 84 -2.75 -16.76 -6.79
N GLN A 85 -1.67 -17.54 -6.99
CA GLN A 85 -1.68 -19.00 -6.87
C GLN A 85 -1.77 -19.48 -5.42
N ASP A 86 -1.55 -18.59 -4.45
CA ASP A 86 -1.65 -18.90 -3.03
C ASP A 86 -3.04 -18.65 -2.45
N ILE A 87 -3.99 -18.21 -3.27
CA ILE A 87 -5.39 -18.10 -2.87
C ILE A 87 -5.97 -19.53 -2.73
N GLU A 88 -6.40 -19.87 -1.50
CA GLU A 88 -7.03 -21.14 -1.17
C GLU A 88 -8.56 -21.07 -1.31
N GLU A 89 -9.18 -20.00 -0.80
CA GLU A 89 -10.62 -19.77 -0.96
C GLU A 89 -10.89 -18.43 -1.65
N ASN A 90 -11.78 -18.48 -2.63
CA ASN A 90 -12.27 -17.34 -3.39
C ASN A 90 -13.77 -17.51 -3.63
N PRO A 91 -14.60 -17.22 -2.61
CA PRO A 91 -16.02 -17.60 -2.61
C PRO A 91 -16.84 -16.99 -3.76
N LYS A 92 -16.46 -15.78 -4.21
CA LYS A 92 -17.11 -15.09 -5.32
C LYS A 92 -16.39 -15.29 -6.67
N ASN A 93 -15.41 -16.18 -6.75
CA ASN A 93 -14.65 -16.47 -7.98
C ASN A 93 -14.06 -15.22 -8.65
N TYR A 94 -13.58 -14.25 -7.88
CA TYR A 94 -12.96 -13.04 -8.39
C TYR A 94 -11.75 -13.37 -9.28
N LYS A 95 -11.59 -12.61 -10.33
CA LYS A 95 -10.43 -12.66 -11.22
C LYS A 95 -9.47 -11.57 -10.85
N PHE A 96 -8.20 -11.91 -10.67
CA PHE A 96 -7.17 -10.95 -10.32
C PHE A 96 -6.38 -10.59 -11.58
N GLU A 97 -6.34 -9.29 -11.90
CA GLU A 97 -5.54 -8.75 -12.99
C GLU A 97 -4.32 -8.01 -12.41
N GLU A 98 -3.15 -8.63 -12.59
CA GLU A 98 -1.88 -8.10 -12.10
C GLU A 98 -1.34 -7.06 -13.09
N VAL A 99 -1.25 -5.80 -12.65
CA VAL A 99 -0.81 -4.67 -13.48
C VAL A 99 0.27 -3.85 -12.79
N ASP A 100 1.04 -3.10 -13.58
CA ASP A 100 1.97 -2.11 -13.04
C ASP A 100 1.21 -1.09 -12.17
N MET A 101 1.83 -0.67 -11.06
CA MET A 101 1.21 0.24 -10.09
C MET A 101 0.69 1.54 -10.74
N LEU A 102 1.38 2.07 -11.76
CA LEU A 102 0.95 3.27 -12.48
C LEU A 102 -0.32 3.03 -13.31
N MET A 103 -0.64 1.78 -13.61
CA MET A 103 -1.84 1.40 -14.35
C MET A 103 -3.08 1.22 -13.48
N LEU A 104 -2.92 1.05 -12.16
CA LEU A 104 -4.04 0.80 -11.23
C LEU A 104 -5.11 1.90 -11.28
N ALA A 105 -4.70 3.18 -11.39
CA ALA A 105 -5.63 4.30 -11.55
C ALA A 105 -6.46 4.20 -12.84
N ARG A 106 -5.88 3.68 -13.92
CA ARG A 106 -6.60 3.42 -15.16
C ARG A 106 -7.55 2.24 -15.04
N MET A 107 -7.13 1.20 -14.31
CA MET A 107 -7.95 0.01 -14.08
C MET A 107 -9.24 0.31 -13.30
N TYR A 108 -9.31 1.44 -12.59
CA TYR A 108 -10.55 1.93 -12.00
C TYR A 108 -11.67 2.15 -13.03
N ASP A 109 -11.30 2.45 -14.29
CA ASP A 109 -12.26 2.60 -15.40
C ASP A 109 -12.52 1.28 -16.16
N ASP A 110 -11.55 0.37 -16.17
CA ASP A 110 -11.55 -0.80 -17.06
C ASP A 110 -11.90 -2.12 -16.33
N ALA A 111 -11.66 -2.21 -15.01
CA ALA A 111 -11.99 -3.37 -14.17
C ALA A 111 -13.22 -3.10 -13.28
N ASP A 112 -13.78 -4.15 -12.66
CA ASP A 112 -14.89 -4.00 -11.72
C ASP A 112 -14.45 -3.34 -10.42
N ALA A 113 -13.20 -3.59 -9.99
CA ALA A 113 -12.55 -2.91 -8.87
C ALA A 113 -11.03 -2.86 -9.05
N SER A 114 -10.37 -1.93 -8.34
CA SER A 114 -8.91 -1.77 -8.35
C SER A 114 -8.40 -1.50 -6.94
N VAL A 115 -7.37 -2.22 -6.53
CA VAL A 115 -6.63 -1.94 -5.28
C VAL A 115 -5.65 -0.82 -5.56
N MET A 116 -5.78 0.30 -4.85
CA MET A 116 -4.93 1.48 -5.08
C MET A 116 -4.43 2.08 -3.77
N TYR A 117 -3.23 2.66 -3.82
CA TYR A 117 -2.77 3.60 -2.82
C TYR A 117 -3.50 4.95 -2.94
N PRO A 118 -3.60 5.73 -1.86
CA PRO A 118 -4.19 7.07 -1.88
C PRO A 118 -3.58 7.98 -2.95
N SER A 119 -2.27 7.89 -3.18
CA SER A 119 -1.55 8.69 -4.20
C SER A 119 -2.03 8.45 -5.63
N TYR A 120 -2.60 7.27 -5.92
CA TYR A 120 -3.23 6.96 -7.22
C TYR A 120 -4.72 7.25 -7.25
N ALA A 121 -5.40 7.20 -6.10
CA ALA A 121 -6.82 7.50 -5.96
C ALA A 121 -7.10 9.03 -5.99
N MET A 122 -6.26 9.83 -5.34
CA MET A 122 -6.41 11.30 -5.26
C MET A 122 -6.53 12.01 -6.62
N PRO A 123 -5.74 11.69 -7.67
CA PRO A 123 -5.92 12.29 -8.99
C PRO A 123 -7.28 11.98 -9.64
N LEU A 124 -7.97 10.94 -9.19
CA LEU A 124 -9.33 10.58 -9.60
C LEU A 124 -10.39 11.27 -8.71
N ASN A 125 -9.98 12.11 -7.76
CA ASN A 125 -10.81 12.72 -6.72
C ASN A 125 -11.48 11.69 -5.80
N LEU A 126 -10.83 10.55 -5.58
CA LEU A 126 -11.27 9.50 -4.66
C LEU A 126 -10.54 9.63 -3.32
N THR A 127 -11.26 9.36 -2.24
CA THR A 127 -10.72 9.31 -0.88
C THR A 127 -11.08 7.98 -0.22
N PRO A 128 -10.18 7.40 0.62
CA PRO A 128 -10.43 6.11 1.25
C PRO A 128 -11.77 6.05 1.99
N SER A 129 -12.05 6.99 2.89
CA SER A 129 -13.24 6.96 3.75
C SER A 129 -14.58 7.11 3.04
N LYS A 130 -14.60 7.70 1.81
CA LYS A 130 -15.85 7.99 1.10
C LYS A 130 -16.09 7.09 -0.10
N ASP A 131 -15.00 6.71 -0.76
CA ASP A 131 -15.08 6.15 -2.10
C ASP A 131 -14.57 4.71 -2.18
N ALA A 132 -13.76 4.25 -1.18
CA ALA A 132 -13.32 2.88 -1.14
C ALA A 132 -14.42 1.94 -0.66
N LEU A 133 -14.49 0.75 -1.24
CA LEU A 133 -15.32 -0.36 -0.77
C LEU A 133 -14.76 -0.95 0.53
N LEU A 134 -13.42 -0.99 0.62
CA LEU A 134 -12.63 -1.48 1.76
C LEU A 134 -11.38 -0.62 1.89
N VAL A 135 -10.87 -0.45 3.11
CA VAL A 135 -9.62 0.26 3.42
C VAL A 135 -8.78 -0.62 4.33
N GLU A 136 -7.50 -0.76 4.02
CA GLU A 136 -6.53 -1.51 4.79
C GLU A 136 -6.32 -0.88 6.18
N ASP A 137 -6.18 -1.70 7.21
CA ASP A 137 -5.72 -1.23 8.53
C ASP A 137 -4.23 -0.85 8.47
N PRO A 138 -3.79 0.19 9.21
CA PRO A 138 -2.38 0.58 9.26
C PRO A 138 -1.47 -0.56 9.73
N ILE A 139 -0.39 -0.81 8.98
CA ILE A 139 0.63 -1.81 9.30
C ILE A 139 2.01 -1.12 9.27
N ASP A 140 2.75 -1.17 10.39
CA ASP A 140 4.02 -0.45 10.54
C ASP A 140 5.07 -0.85 9.49
N ASP A 141 5.14 -2.12 9.12
CA ASP A 141 6.07 -2.62 8.10
C ASP A 141 5.84 -2.00 6.71
N PHE A 142 4.65 -1.45 6.48
CA PHE A 142 4.28 -0.77 5.25
C PHE A 142 4.29 0.77 5.36
N ALA A 143 4.75 1.32 6.48
CA ALA A 143 4.96 2.76 6.59
C ALA A 143 5.99 3.24 5.56
N ILE A 144 5.64 4.31 4.85
CA ILE A 144 6.60 4.99 3.98
C ILE A 144 7.66 5.61 4.86
N SER A 145 8.92 5.31 4.57
CA SER A 145 10.03 5.59 5.47
C SER A 145 11.13 6.41 4.80
N LEU A 146 11.80 7.24 5.59
CA LEU A 146 13.08 7.83 5.19
C LEU A 146 14.13 6.71 5.12
N VAL A 147 14.73 6.56 3.97
CA VAL A 147 15.75 5.55 3.69
C VAL A 147 17.05 6.21 3.27
N ALA A 148 18.15 5.72 3.80
CA ALA A 148 19.50 6.13 3.47
C ALA A 148 20.39 4.90 3.16
N ARG A 149 21.62 5.13 2.68
CA ARG A 149 22.62 4.07 2.65
C ARG A 149 23.15 3.85 4.07
N GLU A 150 23.48 2.63 4.40
CA GLU A 150 24.04 2.26 5.70
C GLU A 150 25.27 3.12 6.08
N ASP A 151 26.15 3.41 5.11
CA ASP A 151 27.39 4.18 5.33
C ASP A 151 27.17 5.66 5.67
N ASN A 152 25.96 6.19 5.47
CA ASN A 152 25.65 7.60 5.74
C ASN A 152 24.38 7.83 6.57
N ALA A 153 23.70 6.78 6.99
CA ALA A 153 22.44 6.88 7.75
C ALA A 153 22.63 7.73 9.03
N ASP A 154 23.74 7.55 9.73
CA ASP A 154 24.06 8.27 10.97
C ASP A 154 24.69 9.65 10.75
N SER A 155 24.78 10.13 9.50
CA SER A 155 25.36 11.45 9.23
C SER A 155 24.48 12.56 9.81
N GLU A 156 25.10 13.65 10.26
CA GLU A 156 24.39 14.81 10.84
C GLU A 156 23.30 15.35 9.90
N LEU A 157 23.52 15.31 8.59
CA LEU A 157 22.55 15.80 7.61
C LEU A 157 21.33 14.89 7.50
N ILE A 158 21.52 13.57 7.52
CA ILE A 158 20.41 12.60 7.47
C ILE A 158 19.62 12.65 8.77
N GLN A 159 20.27 12.75 9.92
CA GLN A 159 19.59 12.86 11.21
C GLN A 159 18.79 14.16 11.33
N LYS A 160 19.34 15.29 10.89
CA LYS A 160 18.59 16.56 10.82
C LYS A 160 17.39 16.50 9.87
N LEU A 161 17.51 15.74 8.76
CA LEU A 161 16.39 15.52 7.85
C LEU A 161 15.31 14.68 8.53
N ALA A 162 15.69 13.61 9.24
CA ALA A 162 14.77 12.77 10.01
C ALA A 162 14.01 13.62 11.04
N GLU A 163 14.73 14.39 11.87
CA GLU A 163 14.12 15.30 12.85
C GLU A 163 13.16 16.32 12.20
N ALA A 164 13.52 16.83 11.03
CA ALA A 164 12.70 17.82 10.33
C ALA A 164 11.40 17.25 9.79
N ILE A 165 11.44 16.06 9.18
CA ILE A 165 10.24 15.42 8.60
C ILE A 165 9.32 14.82 9.67
N THR A 166 9.82 14.52 10.87
CA THR A 166 9.03 14.00 11.99
C THR A 166 8.75 15.08 13.06
N SER A 167 8.87 16.35 12.69
CA SER A 167 8.57 17.47 13.60
C SER A 167 7.06 17.60 13.89
N PRO A 168 6.68 18.21 15.03
CA PRO A 168 5.27 18.46 15.36
C PRO A 168 4.55 19.30 14.28
N GLU A 169 5.25 20.19 13.62
CA GLU A 169 4.70 21.01 12.54
C GLU A 169 4.35 20.18 11.31
N VAL A 170 5.20 19.21 10.96
CA VAL A 170 4.92 18.26 9.86
C VAL A 170 3.80 17.32 10.23
N LYS A 171 3.77 16.81 11.47
CA LYS A 171 2.65 16.00 11.97
C LYS A 171 1.32 16.72 11.81
N GLN A 172 1.24 17.95 12.34
CA GLN A 172 0.03 18.77 12.21
C GLN A 172 -0.35 19.00 10.74
N TYR A 173 0.63 19.26 9.88
CA TYR A 173 0.39 19.48 8.45
C TYR A 173 -0.20 18.23 7.77
N LEU A 174 0.30 17.02 8.07
CA LEU A 174 -0.23 15.78 7.55
C LEU A 174 -1.67 15.55 8.05
N GLU A 175 -1.91 15.71 9.33
CA GLU A 175 -3.23 15.53 9.96
C GLU A 175 -4.28 16.51 9.39
N GLU A 176 -3.89 17.75 9.09
CA GLU A 176 -4.80 18.77 8.56
C GLU A 176 -5.05 18.64 7.05
N ASN A 177 -4.04 18.22 6.27
CA ASN A 177 -4.13 18.25 4.80
C ASN A 177 -4.25 16.87 4.15
N TYR A 178 -3.80 15.80 4.84
CA TYR A 178 -3.76 14.43 4.31
C TYR A 178 -4.26 13.39 5.33
N PRO A 179 -5.35 13.64 6.08
CA PRO A 179 -5.76 12.79 7.21
C PRO A 179 -6.06 11.34 6.81
N GLU A 180 -6.40 11.10 5.55
CA GLU A 180 -6.80 9.78 5.05
C GLU A 180 -5.80 9.18 4.05
N SER A 181 -4.75 9.91 3.71
CA SER A 181 -3.82 9.47 2.66
C SER A 181 -2.36 9.44 3.10
N ALA A 182 -2.05 10.01 4.25
CA ALA A 182 -0.71 10.04 4.81
C ALA A 182 -0.77 10.22 6.34
N ALA A 183 -1.35 9.24 7.04
CA ALA A 183 -1.41 9.27 8.50
C ALA A 183 0.01 9.19 9.08
N PRO A 184 0.41 10.09 10.02
CA PRO A 184 1.76 10.05 10.61
C PRO A 184 2.08 8.68 11.22
N ALA A 185 3.28 8.15 10.93
CA ALA A 185 3.80 6.90 11.49
C ALA A 185 4.82 7.16 12.62
N PHE A 186 4.81 8.38 13.19
CA PHE A 186 5.69 8.85 14.26
C PHE A 186 4.90 9.61 15.34
N GLU A 187 5.46 9.72 16.55
CA GLU A 187 4.83 10.37 17.73
C GLU A 187 4.86 11.91 17.69
#